data_c410d1bf881aec1581d2dd265e43d344
#
_entry.id   c410d1bf881aec1581d2dd265e43d344
#
_cell.length_a   1.000
_cell.length_b   1.000
_cell.length_c   1.000
_cell.angle_alpha   90.00
_cell.angle_beta   90.00
_cell.angle_gamma   90.00
#
_symmetry.space_group_name_H-M   'P 1'
#
loop_
_entity.id
_entity.type
_entity.pdbx_description
1 polymer ?
#
loop_
_entity_poly.entity_id
_entity_poly.type
_entity_poly.pdbx_seq_one_letter_code
_entity_poly.pdbx_strand_id
1 'polypeptide(L)'
;MRIGQFGESFIPVYDGVARVMKAYADTMSARGNEVYVITPMYDTGYRGIYPYEIVDFLSVKLSSKLPWRIGFKHLDPHFVSRMHHIDMDICHVHAPVFAGNIGLHYAKSRGIPVVGSFHTKFYDDILEVTKMKSIAEVGAKMVADFYEQCDEVWAVSEGTKETLKEYGYKGDIVVMPNGTNKRVLHAGLIPWVRNKYGLNGDKPVILFVGQINWKKNLKKVIEACGLLKQHGNDFQLVLAGQGPDEQGVRDLAEQCGITSNLIMTGHLQDFDVLDCLYYISDLFLFPSIYDTFGLVLREAAAQYTPGLVAEGSCAAEAIQDGVNGLIAKDNAEAICNKMEAFFKLPEEQRKKMGENAYNTIPIPWDGELMDTILGRYQYLIDKKKRETY
;
A
#
# COMPACT_ATOMS: atom_id res chain seq x y z
N MET A 1 -15.11 -14.49 16.35
CA MET A 1 -15.03 -15.25 15.09
C MET A 1 -13.63 -15.81 14.94
N ARG A 2 -13.50 -16.95 14.25
CA ARG A 2 -12.22 -17.55 13.84
C ARG A 2 -11.97 -17.17 12.38
N ILE A 3 -10.98 -16.35 12.14
CA ILE A 3 -10.78 -15.65 10.84
C ILE A 3 -9.45 -16.09 10.23
N GLY A 4 -9.47 -16.64 9.02
CA GLY A 4 -8.28 -16.93 8.24
C GLY A 4 -7.94 -15.78 7.30
N GLN A 5 -6.71 -15.24 7.38
CA GLN A 5 -6.15 -14.24 6.48
C GLN A 5 -5.12 -14.92 5.57
N PHE A 6 -5.34 -14.93 4.27
CA PHE A 6 -4.49 -15.65 3.30
C PHE A 6 -3.80 -14.68 2.36
N GLY A 7 -2.48 -14.67 2.34
CA GLY A 7 -1.72 -13.78 1.46
C GLY A 7 -0.32 -14.26 1.13
N GLU A 8 0.20 -13.77 0.01
CA GLU A 8 1.50 -14.18 -0.55
C GLU A 8 2.70 -13.56 0.17
N SER A 9 2.48 -12.48 0.91
CA SER A 9 3.52 -11.80 1.67
C SER A 9 3.04 -11.49 3.09
N PHE A 10 3.96 -11.66 4.03
CA PHE A 10 3.78 -11.27 5.42
C PHE A 10 5.15 -10.93 6.01
N ILE A 11 5.17 -10.34 7.22
CA ILE A 11 6.42 -9.99 7.90
C ILE A 11 7.35 -11.23 7.96
N PRO A 12 8.64 -11.12 7.59
CA PRO A 12 9.47 -9.91 7.50
C PRO A 12 9.46 -9.18 6.14
N VAL A 13 8.64 -9.57 5.20
CA VAL A 13 8.47 -8.81 3.94
C VAL A 13 7.54 -7.63 4.18
N TYR A 14 8.02 -6.42 3.92
CA TYR A 14 7.29 -5.16 4.12
C TYR A 14 6.83 -4.60 2.77
N ASP A 15 5.84 -5.23 2.15
CA ASP A 15 5.09 -4.64 1.05
C ASP A 15 3.73 -4.09 1.52
N GLY A 16 2.99 -3.46 0.63
CA GLY A 16 1.69 -2.87 0.95
C GLY A 16 0.67 -3.89 1.46
N VAL A 17 0.62 -5.09 0.84
CA VAL A 17 -0.33 -6.15 1.20
C VAL A 17 0.03 -6.77 2.55
N ALA A 18 1.32 -7.07 2.79
CA ALA A 18 1.79 -7.58 4.08
C ALA A 18 1.45 -6.64 5.24
N ARG A 19 1.60 -5.33 5.03
CA ARG A 19 1.25 -4.29 6.01
C ARG A 19 -0.25 -4.24 6.28
N VAL A 20 -1.06 -4.35 5.25
CA VAL A 20 -2.52 -4.40 5.35
C VAL A 20 -2.96 -5.67 6.09
N MET A 21 -2.47 -6.84 5.71
CA MET A 21 -2.79 -8.10 6.39
C MET A 21 -2.40 -8.08 7.88
N LYS A 22 -1.21 -7.52 8.18
CA LYS A 22 -0.79 -7.35 9.58
C LYS A 22 -1.76 -6.46 10.35
N ALA A 23 -2.15 -5.33 9.78
CA ALA A 23 -3.08 -4.41 10.43
C ALA A 23 -4.47 -5.04 10.64
N TYR A 24 -4.97 -5.80 9.68
CA TYR A 24 -6.18 -6.62 9.84
C TYR A 24 -6.04 -7.58 11.02
N ALA A 25 -4.96 -8.38 11.04
CA ALA A 25 -4.74 -9.39 12.07
C ALA A 25 -4.57 -8.77 13.46
N ASP A 26 -3.78 -7.70 13.57
CA ASP A 26 -3.58 -6.96 14.83
C ASP A 26 -4.91 -6.42 15.37
N THR A 27 -5.68 -5.70 14.53
CA THR A 27 -6.91 -5.04 14.97
C THR A 27 -8.02 -6.05 15.29
N MET A 28 -8.18 -7.09 14.46
CA MET A 28 -9.18 -8.15 14.71
C MET A 28 -8.87 -8.94 15.98
N SER A 29 -7.59 -9.26 16.21
CA SER A 29 -7.15 -9.95 17.42
C SER A 29 -7.35 -9.08 18.67
N ALA A 30 -7.04 -7.78 18.60
CA ALA A 30 -7.28 -6.85 19.69
C ALA A 30 -8.77 -6.73 20.06
N ARG A 31 -9.68 -7.00 19.10
CA ARG A 31 -11.13 -7.07 19.31
C ARG A 31 -11.65 -8.45 19.72
N GLY A 32 -10.76 -9.36 20.15
CA GLY A 32 -11.10 -10.66 20.70
C GLY A 32 -11.46 -11.73 19.65
N ASN A 33 -11.11 -11.53 18.38
CA ASN A 33 -11.24 -12.56 17.37
C ASN A 33 -10.01 -13.49 17.37
N GLU A 34 -10.21 -14.74 17.06
CA GLU A 34 -9.14 -15.69 16.83
C GLU A 34 -8.71 -15.58 15.36
N VAL A 35 -7.45 -15.20 15.13
CA VAL A 35 -6.97 -14.91 13.79
C VAL A 35 -5.83 -15.85 13.41
N TYR A 36 -5.89 -16.33 12.18
CA TYR A 36 -4.86 -17.17 11.55
C TYR A 36 -4.35 -16.45 10.32
N VAL A 37 -3.02 -16.31 10.18
CA VAL A 37 -2.37 -15.74 9.00
C VAL A 37 -1.68 -16.85 8.23
N ILE A 38 -2.19 -17.17 7.04
CA ILE A 38 -1.68 -18.22 6.18
C ILE A 38 -0.84 -17.59 5.06
N THR A 39 0.45 -17.95 5.02
CA THR A 39 1.43 -17.28 4.14
C THR A 39 2.57 -18.23 3.75
N PRO A 40 3.28 -17.99 2.62
CA PRO A 40 4.46 -18.76 2.30
C PRO A 40 5.54 -18.68 3.38
N MET A 41 6.22 -19.79 3.66
CA MET A 41 7.39 -19.83 4.55
C MET A 41 8.54 -19.05 3.93
N TYR A 42 9.18 -18.18 4.72
CA TYR A 42 10.37 -17.43 4.33
C TYR A 42 11.64 -18.04 4.92
N ASP A 43 12.78 -17.76 4.31
CA ASP A 43 14.07 -18.40 4.65
C ASP A 43 14.57 -18.10 6.06
N THR A 44 14.03 -17.08 6.73
CA THR A 44 14.46 -16.68 8.09
C THR A 44 13.92 -17.56 9.22
N GLY A 45 12.88 -18.35 8.98
CA GLY A 45 12.25 -19.22 9.97
C GLY A 45 11.61 -18.53 11.20
N TYR A 46 11.94 -17.27 11.47
CA TYR A 46 11.42 -16.50 12.60
C TYR A 46 10.49 -15.38 12.13
N ARG A 47 9.29 -15.33 12.72
CA ARG A 47 8.26 -14.36 12.32
C ARG A 47 7.86 -13.38 13.40
N GLY A 48 8.45 -13.44 14.56
CA GLY A 48 8.07 -12.62 15.71
C GLY A 48 6.99 -13.28 16.59
N ILE A 49 6.60 -12.57 17.65
CA ILE A 49 5.53 -12.96 18.57
C ILE A 49 4.32 -12.08 18.26
N TYR A 50 3.21 -12.71 17.94
CA TYR A 50 1.95 -12.01 17.58
C TYR A 50 0.81 -12.53 18.46
N PRO A 51 -0.26 -11.75 18.68
CA PRO A 51 -1.46 -12.20 19.39
C PRO A 51 -2.35 -13.12 18.54
N TYR A 52 -1.87 -13.55 17.38
CA TYR A 52 -2.53 -14.46 16.44
C TYR A 52 -1.53 -15.48 15.92
N GLU A 53 -2.04 -16.53 15.30
CA GLU A 53 -1.20 -17.61 14.78
C GLU A 53 -0.78 -17.38 13.34
N ILE A 54 0.51 -17.59 13.04
CA ILE A 54 1.02 -17.62 11.67
C ILE A 54 1.21 -19.09 11.27
N VAL A 55 0.52 -19.48 10.20
CA VAL A 55 0.58 -20.83 9.62
C VAL A 55 1.24 -20.72 8.26
N ASP A 56 2.51 -21.02 8.20
CA ASP A 56 3.26 -20.92 6.97
C ASP A 56 3.43 -22.28 6.27
N PHE A 57 3.53 -22.25 4.94
CA PHE A 57 3.70 -23.42 4.10
C PHE A 57 5.00 -23.36 3.32
N LEU A 58 5.57 -24.54 3.02
CA LEU A 58 6.81 -24.67 2.27
C LEU A 58 6.75 -23.88 0.97
N SER A 59 7.76 -23.05 0.75
CA SER A 59 7.90 -22.24 -0.45
C SER A 59 9.35 -22.05 -0.83
N VAL A 60 9.60 -21.83 -2.12
CA VAL A 60 10.93 -21.46 -2.64
C VAL A 60 10.86 -20.14 -3.39
N LYS A 61 11.94 -19.38 -3.34
CA LYS A 61 12.05 -18.12 -4.06
C LYS A 61 12.20 -18.40 -5.55
N LEU A 62 11.37 -17.76 -6.38
CA LEU A 62 11.38 -17.97 -7.83
C LEU A 62 12.68 -17.42 -8.46
N SER A 63 13.17 -16.29 -7.95
CA SER A 63 14.40 -15.63 -8.44
C SER A 63 14.95 -14.71 -7.35
N SER A 64 16.26 -14.45 -7.39
CA SER A 64 16.86 -13.41 -6.53
C SER A 64 16.38 -12.00 -6.85
N LYS A 65 15.86 -11.77 -8.06
CA LYS A 65 15.39 -10.48 -8.57
C LYS A 65 13.89 -10.25 -8.38
N LEU A 66 13.11 -11.31 -8.11
CA LEU A 66 11.65 -11.23 -7.95
C LEU A 66 11.27 -11.52 -6.50
N PRO A 67 10.37 -10.76 -5.91
CA PRO A 67 9.87 -11.02 -4.55
C PRO A 67 8.99 -12.26 -4.45
N TRP A 68 8.62 -12.85 -5.58
CA TRP A 68 7.64 -13.93 -5.66
C TRP A 68 8.21 -15.27 -5.21
N ARG A 69 7.37 -16.04 -4.55
CA ARG A 69 7.68 -17.39 -4.07
C ARG A 69 6.70 -18.37 -4.68
N ILE A 70 7.16 -19.60 -4.92
CA ILE A 70 6.31 -20.72 -5.35
C ILE A 70 6.02 -21.56 -4.13
N GLY A 71 4.74 -21.77 -3.83
CA GLY A 71 4.26 -22.55 -2.70
C GLY A 71 4.08 -24.02 -3.02
N PHE A 72 4.51 -24.90 -2.12
CA PHE A 72 4.42 -26.37 -2.24
C PHE A 72 3.64 -26.97 -1.06
N LYS A 73 2.40 -26.50 -0.85
CA LYS A 73 1.56 -26.93 0.29
C LYS A 73 1.42 -28.44 0.44
N HIS A 74 1.37 -29.18 -0.67
CA HIS A 74 1.20 -30.65 -0.65
C HIS A 74 2.47 -31.41 -0.28
N LEU A 75 3.63 -30.76 -0.37
CA LEU A 75 4.93 -31.31 0.05
C LEU A 75 5.28 -30.94 1.50
N ASP A 76 4.36 -30.30 2.22
CA ASP A 76 4.52 -29.89 3.61
C ASP A 76 3.49 -30.63 4.49
N PRO A 77 3.82 -31.84 5.02
CA PRO A 77 2.90 -32.59 5.85
C PRO A 77 2.52 -31.88 7.15
N HIS A 78 3.43 -31.06 7.70
CA HIS A 78 3.18 -30.29 8.90
C HIS A 78 2.11 -29.22 8.65
N PHE A 79 2.24 -28.46 7.55
CA PHE A 79 1.23 -27.50 7.14
C PHE A 79 -0.12 -28.17 6.89
N VAL A 80 -0.14 -29.28 6.12
CA VAL A 80 -1.39 -30.01 5.81
C VAL A 80 -2.07 -30.48 7.11
N SER A 81 -1.30 -31.08 8.04
CA SER A 81 -1.82 -31.50 9.33
C SER A 81 -2.37 -30.33 10.14
N ARG A 82 -1.64 -29.20 10.17
CA ARG A 82 -2.07 -28.01 10.91
C ARG A 82 -3.37 -27.44 10.36
N MET A 83 -3.47 -27.24 9.05
CA MET A 83 -4.68 -26.76 8.38
C MET A 83 -5.90 -27.67 8.57
N HIS A 84 -5.67 -28.97 8.77
CA HIS A 84 -6.76 -29.91 9.03
C HIS A 84 -7.38 -29.71 10.43
N HIS A 85 -6.59 -29.30 11.42
CA HIS A 85 -7.01 -29.12 12.82
C HIS A 85 -7.49 -27.70 13.15
N ILE A 86 -7.30 -26.74 12.24
CA ILE A 86 -7.83 -25.39 12.42
C ILE A 86 -9.25 -25.34 11.88
N ASP A 87 -10.18 -24.82 12.66
CA ASP A 87 -11.53 -24.51 12.24
C ASP A 87 -11.68 -22.99 12.10
N MET A 88 -12.02 -22.52 10.91
CA MET A 88 -12.30 -21.10 10.62
C MET A 88 -13.78 -20.90 10.36
N ASP A 89 -14.29 -19.73 10.70
CA ASP A 89 -15.67 -19.32 10.40
C ASP A 89 -15.76 -18.60 9.05
N ILE A 90 -14.65 -17.99 8.63
CA ILE A 90 -14.52 -17.24 7.37
C ILE A 90 -13.07 -17.21 6.89
N CYS A 91 -12.88 -17.21 5.58
CA CYS A 91 -11.59 -16.97 4.94
C CYS A 91 -11.57 -15.60 4.24
N HIS A 92 -10.47 -14.85 4.41
CA HIS A 92 -10.22 -13.63 3.65
C HIS A 92 -8.93 -13.80 2.85
N VAL A 93 -9.02 -13.71 1.53
CA VAL A 93 -7.88 -13.89 0.61
C VAL A 93 -7.45 -12.53 0.05
N HIS A 94 -6.15 -12.24 0.13
CA HIS A 94 -5.56 -10.95 -0.27
C HIS A 94 -4.82 -10.99 -1.61
N ALA A 95 -4.68 -12.16 -2.20
CA ALA A 95 -4.08 -12.32 -3.53
C ALA A 95 -4.59 -13.60 -4.21
N PRO A 96 -4.78 -13.61 -5.54
CA PRO A 96 -5.30 -14.76 -6.29
C PRO A 96 -4.18 -15.75 -6.69
N VAL A 97 -3.24 -16.04 -5.79
CA VAL A 97 -2.08 -16.88 -6.07
C VAL A 97 -2.09 -18.12 -5.16
N PHE A 98 -0.96 -18.53 -4.58
CA PHE A 98 -0.87 -19.80 -3.81
C PHE A 98 -1.68 -19.76 -2.52
N ALA A 99 -1.45 -18.76 -1.66
CA ALA A 99 -2.16 -18.62 -0.40
C ALA A 99 -3.66 -18.37 -0.62
N GLY A 100 -4.02 -17.54 -1.60
CA GLY A 100 -5.42 -17.30 -1.95
C GLY A 100 -6.14 -18.57 -2.41
N ASN A 101 -5.49 -19.38 -3.24
CA ASN A 101 -6.05 -20.69 -3.66
C ASN A 101 -6.16 -21.68 -2.48
N ILE A 102 -5.27 -21.61 -1.49
CA ILE A 102 -5.42 -22.40 -0.26
C ILE A 102 -6.67 -21.96 0.49
N GLY A 103 -6.87 -20.65 0.69
CA GLY A 103 -8.04 -20.11 1.37
C GLY A 103 -9.35 -20.44 0.66
N LEU A 104 -9.41 -20.26 -0.66
CA LEU A 104 -10.56 -20.59 -1.47
C LEU A 104 -10.92 -22.09 -1.39
N HIS A 105 -9.92 -22.98 -1.50
CA HIS A 105 -10.12 -24.41 -1.39
C HIS A 105 -10.56 -24.83 0.03
N TYR A 106 -9.95 -24.26 1.06
CA TYR A 106 -10.30 -24.50 2.46
C TYR A 106 -11.77 -24.08 2.71
N ALA A 107 -12.14 -22.87 2.30
CA ALA A 107 -13.49 -22.36 2.50
C ALA A 107 -14.54 -23.27 1.82
N LYS A 108 -14.30 -23.66 0.56
CA LYS A 108 -15.18 -24.56 -0.19
C LYS A 108 -15.31 -25.94 0.48
N SER A 109 -14.20 -26.51 0.95
CA SER A 109 -14.21 -27.84 1.58
C SER A 109 -14.93 -27.86 2.94
N ARG A 110 -15.01 -26.73 3.61
CA ARG A 110 -15.66 -26.59 4.94
C ARG A 110 -17.05 -25.95 4.85
N GLY A 111 -17.49 -25.52 3.65
CA GLY A 111 -18.78 -24.84 3.47
C GLY A 111 -18.87 -23.48 4.17
N ILE A 112 -17.75 -22.79 4.34
CA ILE A 112 -17.67 -21.46 4.98
C ILE A 112 -17.47 -20.37 3.92
N PRO A 113 -17.82 -19.10 4.23
CA PRO A 113 -17.67 -18.01 3.27
C PRO A 113 -16.22 -17.63 3.03
N VAL A 114 -15.95 -17.08 1.82
CA VAL A 114 -14.67 -16.50 1.44
C VAL A 114 -14.85 -15.09 0.88
N VAL A 115 -14.08 -14.15 1.45
CA VAL A 115 -13.95 -12.77 0.94
C VAL A 115 -12.65 -12.66 0.17
N GLY A 116 -12.68 -12.00 -0.99
CA GLY A 116 -11.49 -11.70 -1.77
C GLY A 116 -11.21 -10.20 -1.81
N SER A 117 -10.03 -9.75 -1.36
CA SER A 117 -9.59 -8.36 -1.53
C SER A 117 -8.63 -8.20 -2.69
N PHE A 118 -8.96 -7.28 -3.60
CA PHE A 118 -8.14 -6.94 -4.74
C PHE A 118 -7.26 -5.73 -4.42
N HIS A 119 -5.94 -5.96 -4.30
CA HIS A 119 -4.96 -4.97 -3.88
C HIS A 119 -3.99 -4.52 -4.97
N THR A 120 -3.80 -5.30 -6.03
CA THR A 120 -2.66 -5.18 -6.94
C THR A 120 -3.11 -5.11 -8.40
N LYS A 121 -2.52 -4.20 -9.18
CA LYS A 121 -2.70 -4.13 -10.64
C LYS A 121 -1.85 -5.21 -11.33
N PHE A 122 -2.32 -6.45 -11.28
CA PHE A 122 -1.59 -7.62 -11.80
C PHE A 122 -1.23 -7.53 -13.27
N TYR A 123 -2.07 -6.89 -14.10
CA TYR A 123 -1.78 -6.69 -15.52
C TYR A 123 -0.44 -5.96 -15.70
N ASP A 124 -0.24 -4.86 -14.97
CA ASP A 124 0.98 -4.05 -15.08
C ASP A 124 2.22 -4.83 -14.63
N ASP A 125 2.10 -5.63 -13.56
CA ASP A 125 3.19 -6.45 -13.06
C ASP A 125 3.56 -7.59 -14.03
N ILE A 126 2.56 -8.27 -14.58
CA ILE A 126 2.78 -9.34 -15.56
C ILE A 126 3.37 -8.75 -16.85
N LEU A 127 2.86 -7.60 -17.30
CA LEU A 127 3.37 -6.92 -18.49
C LEU A 127 4.83 -6.49 -18.31
N GLU A 128 5.18 -5.99 -17.12
CA GLU A 128 6.56 -5.59 -16.83
C GLU A 128 7.52 -6.77 -16.89
N VAL A 129 7.15 -7.90 -16.32
CA VAL A 129 7.99 -9.09 -16.28
C VAL A 129 8.10 -9.77 -17.65
N THR A 130 6.95 -9.94 -18.31
CA THR A 130 6.89 -10.73 -19.57
C THR A 130 7.14 -9.91 -20.82
N LYS A 131 6.95 -8.57 -20.75
CA LYS A 131 6.93 -7.65 -21.89
C LYS A 131 5.93 -8.04 -22.99
N MET A 132 4.95 -8.90 -22.69
CA MET A 132 3.97 -9.45 -23.63
C MET A 132 2.54 -9.12 -23.18
N LYS A 133 1.85 -8.26 -23.95
CA LYS A 133 0.47 -7.83 -23.65
C LYS A 133 -0.51 -9.01 -23.58
N SER A 134 -0.40 -9.97 -24.50
CA SER A 134 -1.29 -11.14 -24.51
C SER A 134 -1.16 -12.01 -23.24
N ILE A 135 0.04 -12.12 -22.67
CA ILE A 135 0.25 -12.83 -21.40
C ILE A 135 -0.35 -12.03 -20.24
N ALA A 136 -0.19 -10.71 -20.25
CA ALA A 136 -0.78 -9.84 -19.23
C ALA A 136 -2.33 -9.87 -19.27
N GLU A 137 -2.94 -9.89 -20.47
CA GLU A 137 -4.38 -10.01 -20.66
C GLU A 137 -4.92 -11.35 -20.12
N VAL A 138 -4.25 -12.47 -20.47
CA VAL A 138 -4.61 -13.80 -19.94
C VAL A 138 -4.46 -13.83 -18.43
N GLY A 139 -3.37 -13.28 -17.89
CA GLY A 139 -3.15 -13.20 -16.45
C GLY A 139 -4.22 -12.37 -15.74
N ALA A 140 -4.58 -11.21 -16.29
CA ALA A 140 -5.65 -10.37 -15.75
C ALA A 140 -7.01 -11.11 -15.72
N LYS A 141 -7.32 -11.85 -16.81
CA LYS A 141 -8.52 -12.69 -16.85
C LYS A 141 -8.50 -13.79 -15.79
N MET A 142 -7.37 -14.48 -15.60
CA MET A 142 -7.24 -15.49 -14.54
C MET A 142 -7.45 -14.90 -13.15
N VAL A 143 -7.00 -13.66 -12.91
CA VAL A 143 -7.27 -12.91 -11.67
C VAL A 143 -8.77 -12.69 -11.51
N ALA A 144 -9.48 -12.21 -12.52
CA ALA A 144 -10.93 -12.04 -12.47
C ALA A 144 -11.66 -13.36 -12.21
N ASP A 145 -11.29 -14.43 -12.92
CA ASP A 145 -11.86 -15.78 -12.77
C ASP A 145 -11.63 -16.37 -11.35
N PHE A 146 -10.55 -15.98 -10.68
CA PHE A 146 -10.34 -16.34 -9.27
C PHE A 146 -11.35 -15.63 -8.35
N TYR A 147 -11.53 -14.32 -8.51
CA TYR A 147 -12.44 -13.54 -7.68
C TYR A 147 -13.92 -13.90 -7.91
N GLU A 148 -14.30 -14.38 -9.11
CA GLU A 148 -15.65 -14.93 -9.37
C GLU A 148 -16.01 -16.13 -8.47
N GLN A 149 -15.03 -16.74 -7.82
CA GLN A 149 -15.25 -17.89 -6.93
C GLN A 149 -15.41 -17.48 -5.46
N CYS A 150 -15.22 -16.21 -5.11
CA CYS A 150 -15.43 -15.68 -3.78
C CYS A 150 -16.91 -15.37 -3.51
N ASP A 151 -17.33 -15.47 -2.26
CA ASP A 151 -18.71 -15.11 -1.86
C ASP A 151 -18.91 -13.58 -1.87
N GLU A 152 -17.83 -12.82 -1.66
CA GLU A 152 -17.81 -11.36 -1.74
C GLU A 152 -16.43 -10.87 -2.18
N VAL A 153 -16.41 -9.80 -2.99
CA VAL A 153 -15.15 -9.21 -3.49
C VAL A 153 -15.05 -7.75 -3.06
N TRP A 154 -13.89 -7.40 -2.52
CA TRP A 154 -13.57 -6.05 -2.08
C TRP A 154 -12.47 -5.44 -2.94
N ALA A 155 -12.60 -4.16 -3.25
CA ALA A 155 -11.56 -3.33 -3.84
C ALA A 155 -11.20 -2.21 -2.87
N VAL A 156 -9.93 -1.81 -2.84
CA VAL A 156 -9.44 -0.82 -1.86
C VAL A 156 -9.77 0.64 -2.25
N SER A 157 -10.22 0.86 -3.48
CA SER A 157 -10.58 2.17 -4.04
C SER A 157 -11.55 2.00 -5.21
N GLU A 158 -12.22 3.06 -5.64
CA GLU A 158 -13.07 3.02 -6.85
C GLU A 158 -12.23 2.71 -8.10
N GLY A 159 -11.05 3.33 -8.27
CA GLY A 159 -10.16 3.04 -9.40
C GLY A 159 -9.68 1.58 -9.42
N THR A 160 -9.48 0.98 -8.26
CA THR A 160 -9.12 -0.46 -8.17
C THR A 160 -10.31 -1.35 -8.52
N LYS A 161 -11.53 -0.96 -8.15
CA LYS A 161 -12.76 -1.65 -8.54
C LYS A 161 -12.95 -1.62 -10.06
N GLU A 162 -12.76 -0.46 -10.71
CA GLU A 162 -12.83 -0.36 -12.16
C GLU A 162 -11.75 -1.22 -12.83
N THR A 163 -10.52 -1.24 -12.30
CA THR A 163 -9.45 -2.11 -12.80
C THR A 163 -9.85 -3.60 -12.79
N LEU A 164 -10.49 -4.08 -11.71
CA LEU A 164 -10.92 -5.48 -11.65
C LEU A 164 -12.07 -5.78 -12.64
N LYS A 165 -12.96 -4.81 -12.90
CA LYS A 165 -13.97 -4.92 -13.97
C LYS A 165 -13.34 -4.96 -15.35
N GLU A 166 -12.32 -4.14 -15.62
CA GLU A 166 -11.55 -4.19 -16.87
C GLU A 166 -10.86 -5.55 -17.08
N TYR A 167 -10.49 -6.26 -16.02
CA TYR A 167 -9.99 -7.63 -16.07
C TYR A 167 -11.07 -8.66 -16.45
N GLY A 168 -12.34 -8.24 -16.48
CA GLY A 168 -13.49 -9.06 -16.89
C GLY A 168 -14.32 -9.61 -15.72
N TYR A 169 -14.09 -9.17 -14.48
CA TYR A 169 -14.94 -9.52 -13.34
C TYR A 169 -16.36 -8.94 -13.51
N LYS A 170 -17.38 -9.77 -13.30
CA LYS A 170 -18.79 -9.41 -13.58
C LYS A 170 -19.63 -9.21 -12.32
N GLY A 171 -19.15 -9.70 -11.17
CA GLY A 171 -19.88 -9.61 -9.92
C GLY A 171 -19.87 -8.21 -9.30
N ASP A 172 -20.58 -8.08 -8.19
CA ASP A 172 -20.56 -6.85 -7.39
C ASP A 172 -19.24 -6.72 -6.62
N ILE A 173 -18.73 -5.51 -6.54
CA ILE A 173 -17.50 -5.19 -5.81
C ILE A 173 -17.81 -4.16 -4.75
N VAL A 174 -17.50 -4.48 -3.51
CA VAL A 174 -17.58 -3.54 -2.38
C VAL A 174 -16.28 -2.74 -2.31
N VAL A 175 -16.38 -1.43 -2.26
CA VAL A 175 -15.20 -0.60 -1.98
C VAL A 175 -14.95 -0.61 -0.48
N MET A 176 -13.85 -1.27 -0.08
CA MET A 176 -13.42 -1.39 1.31
C MET A 176 -12.00 -0.80 1.44
N PRO A 177 -11.88 0.46 1.89
CA PRO A 177 -10.59 1.12 1.96
C PRO A 177 -9.69 0.45 3.00
N ASN A 178 -8.37 0.59 2.81
CA ASN A 178 -7.42 0.22 3.84
C ASN A 178 -7.39 1.28 4.95
N GLY A 179 -7.15 0.86 6.17
CA GLY A 179 -6.96 1.76 7.29
C GLY A 179 -5.56 2.40 7.29
N THR A 180 -5.41 3.37 8.17
CA THR A 180 -4.17 4.11 8.42
C THR A 180 -3.80 3.96 9.90
N ASN A 181 -2.56 3.60 10.17
CA ASN A 181 -2.04 3.65 11.53
C ASN A 181 -1.67 5.10 11.86
N LYS A 182 -2.49 5.78 12.67
CA LYS A 182 -2.12 7.08 13.23
C LYS A 182 -1.10 6.86 14.34
N ARG A 183 0.18 7.01 14.00
CA ARG A 183 1.27 6.92 14.97
C ARG A 183 1.47 8.25 15.67
N VAL A 184 1.86 8.20 16.94
CA VAL A 184 2.20 9.40 17.72
C VAL A 184 3.58 9.90 17.29
N LEU A 185 3.67 11.15 16.90
CA LEU A 185 4.92 11.78 16.53
C LEU A 185 5.87 11.87 17.73
N HIS A 186 7.05 11.32 17.61
CA HIS A 186 8.13 11.48 18.57
C HIS A 186 8.90 12.79 18.30
N ALA A 187 8.30 13.91 18.67
CA ALA A 187 8.81 15.26 18.37
C ALA A 187 10.27 15.49 18.85
N GLY A 188 10.71 14.78 19.88
CA GLY A 188 12.09 14.83 20.36
C GLY A 188 13.15 14.34 19.35
N LEU A 189 12.74 13.55 18.34
CA LEU A 189 13.64 13.09 17.27
C LEU A 189 13.81 14.10 16.13
N ILE A 190 12.93 15.09 16.01
CA ILE A 190 12.95 16.07 14.92
C ILE A 190 14.32 16.75 14.75
N PRO A 191 14.97 17.28 15.81
CA PRO A 191 16.28 17.93 15.68
C PRO A 191 17.34 16.96 15.12
N TRP A 192 17.31 15.71 15.58
CA TRP A 192 18.25 14.69 15.11
C TRP A 192 18.01 14.34 13.63
N VAL A 193 16.74 14.17 13.22
CA VAL A 193 16.37 13.89 11.83
C VAL A 193 16.80 15.03 10.92
N ARG A 194 16.52 16.29 11.30
CA ARG A 194 16.95 17.47 10.56
C ARG A 194 18.46 17.50 10.37
N ASN A 195 19.22 17.28 11.45
CA ASN A 195 20.68 17.28 11.40
C ASN A 195 21.22 16.13 10.54
N LYS A 196 20.69 14.92 10.72
CA LYS A 196 21.12 13.71 9.99
C LYS A 196 20.99 13.85 8.48
N TYR A 197 19.91 14.46 8.01
CA TYR A 197 19.61 14.60 6.58
C TYR A 197 19.90 16.02 6.04
N GLY A 198 20.52 16.88 6.83
CA GLY A 198 20.86 18.24 6.41
C GLY A 198 19.65 19.12 6.12
N LEU A 199 18.53 18.87 6.79
CA LEU A 199 17.27 19.62 6.66
C LEU A 199 17.22 20.83 7.61
N ASN A 200 18.37 21.47 7.81
CA ASN A 200 18.52 22.61 8.69
C ASN A 200 18.47 23.88 7.83
N GLY A 201 17.36 24.53 7.78
CA GLY A 201 17.25 25.77 7.05
C GLY A 201 15.82 26.11 6.67
N ASP A 202 15.70 27.24 6.00
CA ASP A 202 14.40 27.82 5.61
C ASP A 202 13.90 27.31 4.25
N LYS A 203 14.60 26.34 3.64
CA LYS A 203 14.22 25.79 2.35
C LYS A 203 13.03 24.85 2.52
N PRO A 204 12.01 24.96 1.66
CA PRO A 204 10.92 24.01 1.62
C PRO A 204 11.42 22.56 1.44
N VAL A 205 10.83 21.65 2.19
CA VAL A 205 11.12 20.21 2.11
C VAL A 205 10.01 19.51 1.35
N ILE A 206 10.37 18.90 0.23
CA ILE A 206 9.49 18.04 -0.59
C ILE A 206 9.87 16.60 -0.29
N LEU A 207 8.90 15.78 0.10
CA LEU A 207 9.14 14.37 0.46
C LEU A 207 8.44 13.42 -0.52
N PHE A 208 9.14 12.42 -0.95
CA PHE A 208 8.59 11.21 -1.57
C PHE A 208 8.92 10.00 -0.70
N VAL A 209 7.98 9.12 -0.49
CA VAL A 209 8.18 7.84 0.23
C VAL A 209 7.69 6.68 -0.62
N GLY A 210 8.54 5.69 -0.82
CA GLY A 210 8.19 4.50 -1.58
C GLY A 210 9.39 3.80 -2.18
N GLN A 211 9.10 2.72 -2.90
CA GLN A 211 10.15 2.04 -3.66
C GLN A 211 10.72 2.95 -4.74
N ILE A 212 12.04 3.03 -4.84
CA ILE A 212 12.73 3.84 -5.85
C ILE A 212 12.71 3.05 -7.18
N ASN A 213 11.61 3.20 -7.90
CA ASN A 213 11.44 2.65 -9.24
C ASN A 213 10.60 3.57 -10.13
N TRP A 214 10.77 3.45 -11.44
CA TRP A 214 10.10 4.31 -12.42
C TRP A 214 8.57 4.15 -12.45
N LYS A 215 8.03 3.01 -12.00
CA LYS A 215 6.58 2.80 -11.87
C LYS A 215 5.91 3.81 -10.93
N LYS A 216 6.66 4.29 -9.93
CA LYS A 216 6.15 5.30 -8.98
C LYS A 216 6.19 6.73 -9.55
N ASN A 217 6.40 6.85 -10.85
CA ASN A 217 6.43 8.14 -11.56
C ASN A 217 7.57 9.08 -11.13
N LEU A 218 8.66 8.50 -10.58
CA LEU A 218 9.82 9.26 -10.11
C LEU A 218 10.46 10.11 -11.21
N LYS A 219 10.36 9.69 -12.47
CA LYS A 219 10.83 10.50 -13.59
C LYS A 219 10.19 11.90 -13.57
N LYS A 220 8.87 11.96 -13.45
CA LYS A 220 8.14 13.25 -13.42
C LYS A 220 8.40 14.02 -12.12
N VAL A 221 8.64 13.33 -10.99
CA VAL A 221 9.06 13.99 -9.75
C VAL A 221 10.37 14.74 -9.94
N ILE A 222 11.38 14.10 -10.52
CA ILE A 222 12.71 14.70 -10.74
C ILE A 222 12.64 15.82 -11.79
N GLU A 223 11.94 15.58 -12.91
CA GLU A 223 11.76 16.57 -13.97
C GLU A 223 11.01 17.83 -13.45
N ALA A 224 9.94 17.65 -12.67
CA ALA A 224 9.17 18.75 -12.06
C ALA A 224 10.02 19.56 -11.07
N CYS A 225 10.82 18.89 -10.24
CA CYS A 225 11.77 19.55 -9.35
C CYS A 225 12.87 20.28 -10.12
N GLY A 226 13.32 19.74 -11.27
CA GLY A 226 14.25 20.41 -12.17
C GLY A 226 13.67 21.73 -12.71
N LEU A 227 12.42 21.72 -13.18
CA LEU A 227 11.71 22.93 -13.62
C LEU A 227 11.55 23.94 -12.46
N LEU A 228 11.16 23.45 -11.27
CA LEU A 228 11.03 24.29 -10.08
C LEU A 228 12.34 25.03 -9.76
N LYS A 229 13.49 24.34 -9.88
CA LYS A 229 14.82 24.94 -9.71
C LYS A 229 15.15 25.95 -10.81
N GLN A 230 14.84 25.64 -12.08
CA GLN A 230 15.06 26.55 -13.21
C GLN A 230 14.25 27.86 -13.07
N HIS A 231 13.06 27.79 -12.46
CA HIS A 231 12.22 28.95 -12.16
C HIS A 231 12.71 29.77 -10.93
N GLY A 232 13.88 29.44 -10.38
CA GLY A 232 14.50 30.17 -9.29
C GLY A 232 14.03 29.79 -7.89
N ASN A 233 13.24 28.74 -7.74
CA ASN A 233 12.83 28.27 -6.42
C ASN A 233 13.92 27.34 -5.82
N ASP A 234 14.23 27.54 -4.54
CA ASP A 234 15.12 26.63 -3.81
C ASP A 234 14.32 25.73 -2.90
N PHE A 235 14.76 24.47 -2.74
CA PHE A 235 14.05 23.42 -2.00
C PHE A 235 15.02 22.29 -1.64
N GLN A 236 14.58 21.37 -0.80
CA GLN A 236 15.21 20.07 -0.55
C GLN A 236 14.24 18.96 -0.95
N LEU A 237 14.65 18.05 -1.84
CA LEU A 237 13.88 16.88 -2.24
C LEU A 237 14.41 15.66 -1.48
N VAL A 238 13.59 15.08 -0.61
CA VAL A 238 13.91 13.87 0.14
C VAL A 238 13.20 12.68 -0.49
N LEU A 239 13.96 11.67 -0.92
CA LEU A 239 13.43 10.39 -1.38
C LEU A 239 13.70 9.33 -0.31
N ALA A 240 12.66 8.91 0.40
CA ALA A 240 12.74 7.89 1.43
C ALA A 240 12.31 6.52 0.88
N GLY A 241 13.28 5.65 0.68
CA GLY A 241 13.08 4.31 0.13
C GLY A 241 14.33 3.79 -0.58
N GLN A 242 14.22 2.58 -1.10
CA GLN A 242 15.26 1.95 -1.91
C GLN A 242 14.62 1.25 -3.11
N GLY A 243 15.41 0.99 -4.16
CA GLY A 243 14.87 0.27 -5.32
C GLY A 243 15.87 0.15 -6.48
N PRO A 244 15.47 -0.56 -7.55
CA PRO A 244 16.36 -0.89 -8.65
C PRO A 244 16.80 0.33 -9.46
N ASP A 245 16.06 1.45 -9.41
CA ASP A 245 16.31 2.61 -10.28
C ASP A 245 17.04 3.76 -9.57
N GLU A 246 17.64 3.53 -8.37
CA GLU A 246 18.34 4.55 -7.61
C GLU A 246 19.42 5.29 -8.42
N GLN A 247 20.23 4.56 -9.19
CA GLN A 247 21.27 5.18 -10.01
C GLN A 247 20.65 6.03 -11.12
N GLY A 248 19.62 5.51 -11.81
CA GLY A 248 18.92 6.27 -12.86
C GLY A 248 18.26 7.54 -12.32
N VAL A 249 17.75 7.52 -11.08
CA VAL A 249 17.21 8.71 -10.41
C VAL A 249 18.30 9.74 -10.14
N ARG A 250 19.50 9.33 -9.69
CA ARG A 250 20.64 10.23 -9.50
C ARG A 250 21.12 10.86 -10.82
N ASP A 251 21.23 10.03 -11.86
CA ASP A 251 21.66 10.49 -13.19
C ASP A 251 20.66 11.51 -13.77
N LEU A 252 19.37 11.27 -13.61
CA LEU A 252 18.33 12.21 -14.05
C LEU A 252 18.33 13.50 -13.21
N ALA A 253 18.58 13.41 -11.91
CA ALA A 253 18.70 14.58 -11.04
C ALA A 253 19.90 15.45 -11.42
N GLU A 254 21.02 14.84 -11.83
CA GLU A 254 22.16 15.57 -12.37
C GLU A 254 21.80 16.28 -13.67
N GLN A 255 21.15 15.58 -14.61
CA GLN A 255 20.69 16.17 -15.88
C GLN A 255 19.72 17.35 -15.65
N CYS A 256 18.86 17.27 -14.62
CA CYS A 256 17.93 18.33 -14.25
C CYS A 256 18.55 19.43 -13.36
N GLY A 257 19.84 19.32 -13.00
CA GLY A 257 20.57 20.33 -12.20
C GLY A 257 20.14 20.41 -10.73
N ILE A 258 19.58 19.32 -10.16
CA ILE A 258 19.09 19.28 -8.78
C ILE A 258 19.88 18.33 -7.86
N THR A 259 21.07 17.91 -8.24
CA THR A 259 21.90 17.00 -7.42
C THR A 259 22.11 17.53 -6.00
N SER A 260 22.35 18.83 -5.85
CA SER A 260 22.52 19.48 -4.52
C SER A 260 21.24 19.62 -3.72
N ASN A 261 20.09 19.45 -4.35
CA ASN A 261 18.78 19.50 -3.69
C ASN A 261 18.27 18.11 -3.29
N LEU A 262 18.85 17.03 -3.87
CA LEU A 262 18.39 15.66 -3.70
C LEU A 262 19.04 14.98 -2.50
N ILE A 263 18.21 14.44 -1.62
CA ILE A 263 18.60 13.64 -0.46
C ILE A 263 17.92 12.26 -0.60
N MET A 264 18.71 11.19 -0.65
CA MET A 264 18.20 9.82 -0.66
C MET A 264 18.54 9.15 0.67
N THR A 265 17.51 8.79 1.44
CA THR A 265 17.69 8.24 2.80
C THR A 265 17.98 6.74 2.81
N GLY A 266 17.73 6.05 1.69
CA GLY A 266 17.63 4.60 1.67
C GLY A 266 16.33 4.10 2.35
N HIS A 267 16.24 2.79 2.56
CA HIS A 267 15.11 2.18 3.27
C HIS A 267 15.13 2.54 4.76
N LEU A 268 14.04 3.11 5.24
CA LEU A 268 13.85 3.45 6.64
C LEU A 268 13.04 2.34 7.33
N GLN A 269 13.67 1.64 8.27
CA GLN A 269 13.00 0.63 9.10
C GLN A 269 12.34 1.23 10.34
N ASP A 270 12.86 2.38 10.78
CA ASP A 270 12.37 3.10 11.94
C ASP A 270 11.23 4.04 11.52
N PHE A 271 10.02 3.68 11.91
CA PHE A 271 8.82 4.46 11.60
C PHE A 271 8.79 5.82 12.32
N ASP A 272 9.45 5.96 13.48
CA ASP A 272 9.50 7.24 14.17
C ASP A 272 10.34 8.27 13.41
N VAL A 273 11.43 7.80 12.77
CA VAL A 273 12.23 8.63 11.84
C VAL A 273 11.42 9.00 10.60
N LEU A 274 10.67 8.06 10.06
CA LEU A 274 9.81 8.31 8.89
C LEU A 274 8.68 9.29 9.22
N ASP A 275 8.05 9.16 10.38
CA ASP A 275 7.02 10.09 10.83
C ASP A 275 7.56 11.50 11.05
N CYS A 276 8.78 11.62 11.56
CA CYS A 276 9.47 12.92 11.63
C CYS A 276 9.71 13.50 10.22
N LEU A 277 10.13 12.70 9.23
CA LEU A 277 10.30 13.18 7.86
C LEU A 277 8.98 13.64 7.25
N TYR A 278 7.89 12.91 7.45
CA TYR A 278 6.57 13.39 7.05
C TYR A 278 6.28 14.75 7.70
N TYR A 279 6.35 14.84 9.03
CA TYR A 279 5.97 16.03 9.79
C TYR A 279 6.77 17.29 9.44
N ILE A 280 8.08 17.17 9.14
CA ILE A 280 8.93 18.31 8.80
C ILE A 280 8.84 18.71 7.33
N SER A 281 8.15 17.93 6.50
CA SER A 281 8.00 18.20 5.08
C SER A 281 6.85 19.17 4.82
N ASP A 282 7.06 20.14 3.94
CA ASP A 282 6.03 21.09 3.53
C ASP A 282 5.03 20.44 2.57
N LEU A 283 5.51 19.51 1.72
CA LEU A 283 4.70 18.86 0.70
C LEU A 283 5.14 17.41 0.48
N PHE A 284 4.17 16.51 0.48
CA PHE A 284 4.35 15.12 0.08
C PHE A 284 4.05 14.97 -1.42
N LEU A 285 5.06 14.65 -2.23
CA LEU A 285 4.93 14.54 -3.68
C LEU A 285 4.78 13.08 -4.09
N PHE A 286 3.58 12.68 -4.48
CA PHE A 286 3.24 11.28 -4.78
C PHE A 286 2.39 11.14 -6.07
N PRO A 287 2.92 11.46 -7.26
CA PRO A 287 2.17 11.41 -8.51
C PRO A 287 2.08 9.98 -9.10
N SER A 288 2.09 8.94 -8.27
CA SER A 288 2.00 7.56 -8.71
C SER A 288 0.61 7.23 -9.24
N ILE A 289 0.51 6.76 -10.49
CA ILE A 289 -0.70 6.21 -11.10
C ILE A 289 -0.79 4.68 -10.98
N TYR A 290 0.30 4.05 -10.57
CA TYR A 290 0.38 2.61 -10.38
C TYR A 290 -0.27 2.16 -9.05
N ASP A 291 -0.15 2.97 -7.99
CA ASP A 291 -0.64 2.61 -6.67
C ASP A 291 -2.17 2.47 -6.63
N THR A 292 -2.64 1.46 -5.93
CA THR A 292 -4.06 1.12 -5.82
C THR A 292 -4.80 1.88 -4.72
N PHE A 293 -4.07 2.47 -3.74
CA PHE A 293 -4.69 3.14 -2.61
C PHE A 293 -3.89 4.35 -2.06
N GLY A 294 -2.56 4.30 -2.17
CA GLY A 294 -1.70 5.36 -1.65
C GLY A 294 -1.60 5.37 -0.12
N LEU A 295 -1.23 4.24 0.50
CA LEU A 295 -1.01 4.16 1.95
C LEU A 295 -0.07 5.26 2.46
N VAL A 296 1.01 5.55 1.73
CA VAL A 296 2.00 6.57 2.09
C VAL A 296 1.45 7.99 2.07
N LEU A 297 0.46 8.29 1.21
CA LEU A 297 -0.27 9.56 1.23
C LEU A 297 -1.04 9.73 2.54
N ARG A 298 -1.68 8.66 3.01
CA ARG A 298 -2.45 8.67 4.26
C ARG A 298 -1.54 8.77 5.47
N GLU A 299 -0.34 8.20 5.40
CA GLU A 299 0.70 8.35 6.43
C GLU A 299 1.22 9.79 6.48
N ALA A 300 1.47 10.42 5.33
CA ALA A 300 1.85 11.83 5.25
C ALA A 300 0.76 12.73 5.85
N ALA A 301 -0.50 12.51 5.47
CA ALA A 301 -1.63 13.24 6.01
C ALA A 301 -1.80 13.05 7.53
N ALA A 302 -1.54 11.83 8.05
CA ALA A 302 -1.56 11.57 9.49
C ALA A 302 -0.46 12.33 10.28
N GLN A 303 0.52 12.91 9.59
CA GLN A 303 1.56 13.78 10.13
C GLN A 303 1.42 15.24 9.65
N TYR A 304 0.20 15.65 9.27
CA TYR A 304 -0.14 17.03 8.85
C TYR A 304 0.53 17.49 7.54
N THR A 305 1.01 16.57 6.71
CA THR A 305 1.68 16.91 5.45
C THR A 305 0.70 16.77 4.28
N PRO A 306 0.35 17.87 3.59
CA PRO A 306 -0.53 17.79 2.42
C PRO A 306 0.18 17.10 1.26
N GLY A 307 -0.57 16.29 0.50
CA GLY A 307 -0.04 15.56 -0.65
C GLY A 307 -0.33 16.25 -1.98
N LEU A 308 0.61 16.15 -2.93
CA LEU A 308 0.37 16.41 -4.34
C LEU A 308 0.37 15.08 -5.09
N VAL A 309 -0.74 14.79 -5.77
CA VAL A 309 -0.97 13.53 -6.47
C VAL A 309 -1.31 13.76 -7.95
N ALA A 310 -1.21 12.71 -8.77
CA ALA A 310 -1.61 12.79 -10.17
C ALA A 310 -3.13 12.67 -10.32
N GLU A 311 -3.69 13.46 -11.24
CA GLU A 311 -5.08 13.37 -11.66
C GLU A 311 -5.39 11.96 -12.18
N GLY A 312 -6.54 11.41 -11.80
CA GLY A 312 -6.97 10.05 -12.19
C GLY A 312 -6.26 8.90 -11.45
N SER A 313 -5.33 9.18 -10.52
CA SER A 313 -4.75 8.15 -9.67
C SER A 313 -5.72 7.73 -8.55
N CYS A 314 -5.62 6.49 -8.05
CA CYS A 314 -6.38 6.05 -6.89
C CYS A 314 -6.10 6.89 -5.63
N ALA A 315 -4.90 7.46 -5.52
CA ALA A 315 -4.55 8.36 -4.42
C ALA A 315 -5.36 9.69 -4.49
N ALA A 316 -5.72 10.15 -5.70
CA ALA A 316 -6.49 11.37 -5.89
C ALA A 316 -7.94 11.27 -5.36
N GLU A 317 -8.48 10.06 -5.20
CA GLU A 317 -9.82 9.86 -4.60
C GLU A 317 -9.94 10.42 -3.17
N ALA A 318 -8.83 10.55 -2.46
CA ALA A 318 -8.80 11.11 -1.10
C ALA A 318 -8.56 12.63 -1.07
N ILE A 319 -8.28 13.25 -2.22
CA ILE A 319 -7.88 14.66 -2.29
C ILE A 319 -9.02 15.52 -2.79
N GLN A 320 -9.32 16.56 -2.03
CA GLN A 320 -10.08 17.72 -2.49
C GLN A 320 -9.07 18.82 -2.84
N ASP A 321 -8.87 19.05 -4.15
CA ASP A 321 -7.82 19.96 -4.67
C ASP A 321 -7.89 21.35 -4.04
N GLY A 322 -6.74 21.81 -3.52
CA GLY A 322 -6.62 23.11 -2.84
C GLY A 322 -7.16 23.16 -1.40
N VAL A 323 -7.79 22.09 -0.89
CA VAL A 323 -8.38 22.04 0.45
C VAL A 323 -7.58 21.17 1.41
N ASN A 324 -7.37 19.88 1.07
CA ASN A 324 -6.62 18.92 1.88
C ASN A 324 -5.39 18.33 1.18
N GLY A 325 -5.08 18.85 -0.01
CA GLY A 325 -3.99 18.43 -0.86
C GLY A 325 -4.13 19.03 -2.24
N LEU A 326 -3.33 18.55 -3.18
CA LEU A 326 -3.22 19.08 -4.53
C LEU A 326 -3.33 17.96 -5.57
N ILE A 327 -4.02 18.26 -6.68
CA ILE A 327 -4.11 17.37 -7.84
C ILE A 327 -3.45 18.07 -9.03
N ALA A 328 -2.54 17.38 -9.72
CA ALA A 328 -1.90 17.86 -10.93
C ALA A 328 -2.13 16.87 -12.09
N LYS A 329 -2.20 17.39 -13.32
CA LYS A 329 -2.13 16.54 -14.52
C LYS A 329 -0.82 15.73 -14.49
N ASP A 330 -0.86 14.54 -15.04
CA ASP A 330 0.26 13.61 -15.02
C ASP A 330 1.38 14.00 -16.00
N ASN A 331 1.99 15.18 -15.76
CA ASN A 331 3.20 15.66 -16.44
C ASN A 331 4.02 16.59 -15.54
N ALA A 332 5.33 16.69 -15.82
CA ALA A 332 6.27 17.43 -14.98
C ALA A 332 5.94 18.93 -14.85
N GLU A 333 5.49 19.56 -15.94
CA GLU A 333 5.13 20.99 -15.96
C GLU A 333 3.93 21.29 -15.05
N ALA A 334 2.86 20.48 -15.13
CA ALA A 334 1.68 20.65 -14.29
C ALA A 334 2.00 20.42 -12.81
N ILE A 335 2.85 19.43 -12.50
CA ILE A 335 3.33 19.16 -11.14
C ILE A 335 4.14 20.35 -10.63
N CYS A 336 5.09 20.87 -11.43
CA CYS A 336 5.88 22.04 -11.10
C CYS A 336 4.99 23.26 -10.81
N ASN A 337 4.05 23.56 -11.70
CA ASN A 337 3.13 24.71 -11.55
C ASN A 337 2.30 24.61 -10.26
N LYS A 338 1.84 23.41 -9.88
CA LYS A 338 1.12 23.18 -8.61
C LYS A 338 2.03 23.37 -7.40
N MET A 339 3.29 22.91 -7.45
CA MET A 339 4.26 23.14 -6.39
C MET A 339 4.54 24.62 -6.19
N GLU A 340 4.77 25.37 -7.28
CA GLU A 340 4.99 26.81 -7.22
C GLU A 340 3.80 27.56 -6.62
N ALA A 341 2.60 27.23 -7.07
CA ALA A 341 1.39 27.83 -6.54
C ALA A 341 1.26 27.56 -5.03
N PHE A 342 1.55 26.34 -4.59
CA PHE A 342 1.51 25.96 -3.20
C PHE A 342 2.55 26.74 -2.35
N PHE A 343 3.81 26.83 -2.80
CA PHE A 343 4.85 27.53 -2.06
C PHE A 343 4.66 29.05 -2.01
N LYS A 344 3.88 29.62 -2.95
CA LYS A 344 3.47 31.03 -2.91
C LYS A 344 2.33 31.31 -1.93
N LEU A 345 1.63 30.30 -1.44
CA LEU A 345 0.60 30.47 -0.42
C LEU A 345 1.22 30.95 0.89
N PRO A 346 0.52 31.80 1.66
CA PRO A 346 0.90 32.12 3.03
C PRO A 346 1.08 30.84 3.87
N GLU A 347 2.02 30.86 4.79
CA GLU A 347 2.33 29.70 5.67
C GLU A 347 1.07 29.18 6.39
N GLU A 348 0.22 30.08 6.87
CA GLU A 348 -1.04 29.73 7.53
C GLU A 348 -1.97 28.92 6.63
N GLN A 349 -2.06 29.24 5.34
CA GLN A 349 -2.89 28.48 4.39
C GLN A 349 -2.29 27.10 4.10
N ARG A 350 -0.96 27.00 4.00
CA ARG A 350 -0.29 25.71 3.84
C ARG A 350 -0.49 24.82 5.07
N LYS A 351 -0.35 25.38 6.28
CA LYS A 351 -0.65 24.69 7.54
C LYS A 351 -2.11 24.24 7.60
N LYS A 352 -3.04 25.12 7.19
CA LYS A 352 -4.47 24.77 7.16
C LYS A 352 -4.77 23.61 6.22
N MET A 353 -4.10 23.55 5.06
CA MET A 353 -4.22 22.41 4.14
C MET A 353 -3.72 21.11 4.80
N GLY A 354 -2.61 21.16 5.54
CA GLY A 354 -2.10 20.03 6.33
C GLY A 354 -3.05 19.56 7.43
N GLU A 355 -3.66 20.51 8.18
CA GLU A 355 -4.71 20.18 9.16
C GLU A 355 -5.93 19.52 8.51
N ASN A 356 -6.36 20.04 7.37
CA ASN A 356 -7.46 19.44 6.62
C ASN A 356 -7.10 18.03 6.12
N ALA A 357 -5.85 17.83 5.65
CA ALA A 357 -5.36 16.51 5.27
C ALA A 357 -5.42 15.53 6.46
N TYR A 358 -4.91 15.92 7.62
CA TYR A 358 -4.96 15.11 8.84
C TYR A 358 -6.38 14.71 9.25
N ASN A 359 -7.34 15.62 9.10
CA ASN A 359 -8.71 15.40 9.54
C ASN A 359 -9.55 14.58 8.55
N THR A 360 -9.18 14.54 7.26
CA THR A 360 -10.06 13.98 6.21
C THR A 360 -9.49 12.78 5.46
N ILE A 361 -8.16 12.61 5.42
CA ILE A 361 -7.55 11.58 4.57
C ILE A 361 -7.28 10.25 5.32
N PRO A 362 -6.72 10.25 6.56
CA PRO A 362 -6.46 9.01 7.28
C PRO A 362 -7.74 8.35 7.77
N ILE A 363 -7.86 7.05 7.53
CA ILE A 363 -8.97 6.22 8.03
C ILE A 363 -8.41 5.31 9.11
N PRO A 364 -8.76 5.46 10.39
CA PRO A 364 -8.28 4.57 11.45
C PRO A 364 -8.66 3.11 11.19
N TRP A 365 -7.73 2.17 11.44
CA TRP A 365 -8.05 0.74 11.37
C TRP A 365 -9.10 0.35 12.39
N ASP A 366 -8.95 0.82 13.62
CA ASP A 366 -9.93 0.60 14.68
C ASP A 366 -11.03 1.66 14.65
N GLY A 367 -12.27 1.28 14.93
CA GLY A 367 -13.46 2.12 14.81
C GLY A 367 -14.38 1.66 13.68
N GLU A 368 -15.02 2.60 13.00
CA GLU A 368 -16.07 2.38 12.00
C GLU A 368 -15.63 1.44 10.85
N LEU A 369 -14.39 1.57 10.40
CA LEU A 369 -13.87 0.68 9.35
C LEU A 369 -13.87 -0.77 9.80
N MET A 370 -13.30 -1.06 10.98
CA MET A 370 -13.25 -2.43 11.49
C MET A 370 -14.64 -2.94 11.89
N ASP A 371 -15.53 -2.08 12.38
CA ASP A 371 -16.94 -2.44 12.63
C ASP A 371 -17.64 -2.87 11.35
N THR A 372 -17.42 -2.14 10.25
CA THR A 372 -17.96 -2.48 8.93
C THR A 372 -17.39 -3.82 8.43
N ILE A 373 -16.09 -4.02 8.53
CA ILE A 373 -15.41 -5.26 8.09
C ILE A 373 -15.94 -6.47 8.87
N LEU A 374 -15.97 -6.40 10.19
CA LEU A 374 -16.46 -7.50 11.04
C LEU A 374 -17.96 -7.75 10.88
N GLY A 375 -18.74 -6.67 10.68
CA GLY A 375 -20.18 -6.76 10.38
C GLY A 375 -20.45 -7.50 9.07
N ARG A 376 -19.65 -7.23 8.01
CA ARG A 376 -19.75 -7.96 6.73
C ARG A 376 -19.35 -9.42 6.87
N TYR A 377 -18.30 -9.73 7.62
CA TYR A 377 -17.93 -11.11 7.90
C TYR A 377 -19.06 -11.86 8.60
N GLN A 378 -19.65 -11.26 9.64
CA GLN A 378 -20.75 -11.90 10.36
C GLN A 378 -21.96 -12.11 9.44
N TYR A 379 -22.30 -11.12 8.61
CA TYR A 379 -23.37 -11.24 7.63
C TYR A 379 -23.14 -12.42 6.65
N LEU A 380 -21.94 -12.57 6.13
CA LEU A 380 -21.59 -13.67 5.19
C LEU A 380 -21.63 -15.04 5.89
N ILE A 381 -21.13 -15.13 7.12
CA ILE A 381 -21.22 -16.35 7.94
C ILE A 381 -22.67 -16.77 8.14
N ASP A 382 -23.54 -15.82 8.50
CA ASP A 382 -24.95 -16.10 8.75
C ASP A 382 -25.72 -16.41 7.45
N LYS A 383 -25.37 -15.77 6.35
CA LYS A 383 -25.91 -16.07 5.02
C LYS A 383 -25.56 -17.50 4.61
N LYS A 384 -24.28 -17.89 4.74
CA LYS A 384 -23.79 -19.22 4.34
C LYS A 384 -24.46 -20.34 5.14
N LYS A 385 -24.64 -20.12 6.46
CA LYS A 385 -25.37 -21.06 7.33
C LYS A 385 -26.82 -21.27 6.86
N ARG A 386 -27.51 -20.20 6.42
CA ARG A 386 -28.90 -20.30 5.94
C ARG A 386 -29.02 -21.02 4.60
N GLU A 387 -27.99 -20.95 3.75
CA GLU A 387 -27.96 -21.63 2.45
C GLU A 387 -27.68 -23.15 2.58
N THR A 388 -27.16 -23.57 3.75
CA THR A 388 -26.81 -24.98 4.03
C THR A 388 -27.97 -25.76 4.69
N TYR A 389 -28.97 -25.06 5.22
CA TYR A 389 -30.21 -25.63 5.77
C TYR A 389 -31.39 -25.45 4.81
#